data_526a7a69cc515ac89689c6a347ad66b0
#
_entry.id   526a7a69cc515ac89689c6a347ad66b0
#
_cell.length_a   1.000
_cell.length_b   1.000
_cell.length_c   1.000
_cell.angle_alpha   90.00
_cell.angle_beta   90.00
_cell.angle_gamma   90.00
#
_symmetry.space_group_name_H-M   'P 1'
#
loop_
_entity.id
_entity.type
_entity.pdbx_description
1 polymer ?
#
loop_
_entity_poly.entity_id
_entity_poly.type
_entity_poly.pdbx_seq_one_letter_code
_entity_poly.pdbx_strand_id
1 'polypeptide(L)'
;MESALAQFVLADELGFDWVTVAEHHFSPASLTPNPMVMAAAVAQRVKRAKIALLGSNIPIQNPVRVAEEFAMLDTLSGGRLVAGMLRGTSNEYVTYGINPAESRERFMEAMALIVRAWTEPQPFGWLGRYYEYRTISIWPRPVQTPHPPIFMSISSPEAAEFAAAHRISGGLAVTTLDRARESVRVYREAASRNGWEPAPDQLLYRIAVHVADSDAQAKRDWAPLVSAHGHAGGLRLSTANPAADEVATRAGYYGRDTARQRSRLHAGGDLDERIETAQLLLGSPDTVLRQVNRLRSELGVGIVELAFIAPGAEKVRRSLELFGTEVLPRMRAL
;
A
#
# COMPACT_ATOMS: atom_id res chain seq x y z
N MET A 1 -10.19 -9.95 -14.12
CA MET A 1 -10.90 -8.83 -13.44
C MET A 1 -12.08 -9.33 -12.60
N GLU A 2 -13.02 -10.10 -13.15
CA GLU A 2 -14.19 -10.58 -12.41
C GLU A 2 -13.84 -11.37 -11.14
N SER A 3 -12.86 -12.27 -11.22
CA SER A 3 -12.36 -13.01 -10.05
C SER A 3 -11.78 -12.10 -8.95
N ALA A 4 -11.12 -10.99 -9.32
CA ALA A 4 -10.62 -10.03 -8.34
C ALA A 4 -11.77 -9.26 -7.68
N LEU A 5 -12.77 -8.84 -8.46
CA LEU A 5 -13.95 -8.19 -7.91
C LEU A 5 -14.73 -9.10 -6.95
N ALA A 6 -14.85 -10.40 -7.28
CA ALA A 6 -15.47 -11.38 -6.40
C ALA A 6 -14.73 -11.53 -5.07
N GLN A 7 -13.39 -11.44 -5.06
CA GLN A 7 -12.61 -11.48 -3.82
C GLN A 7 -12.86 -10.25 -2.93
N PHE A 8 -13.00 -9.05 -3.51
CA PHE A 8 -13.34 -7.85 -2.74
C PHE A 8 -14.74 -7.95 -2.11
N VAL A 9 -15.72 -8.49 -2.85
CA VAL A 9 -17.07 -8.74 -2.33
C VAL A 9 -17.02 -9.74 -1.19
N LEU A 10 -16.31 -10.86 -1.36
CA LEU A 10 -16.14 -11.87 -0.32
C LEU A 10 -15.46 -11.30 0.94
N ALA A 11 -14.45 -10.46 0.77
CA ALA A 11 -13.79 -9.79 1.90
C ALA A 11 -14.78 -8.89 2.67
N ASP A 12 -15.60 -8.12 1.98
CA ASP A 12 -16.64 -7.29 2.59
C ASP A 12 -17.68 -8.14 3.35
N GLU A 13 -18.14 -9.25 2.75
CA GLU A 13 -19.09 -10.20 3.37
C GLU A 13 -18.50 -10.87 4.61
N LEU A 14 -17.22 -11.23 4.59
CA LEU A 14 -16.50 -11.81 5.72
C LEU A 14 -16.19 -10.78 6.83
N GLY A 15 -16.44 -9.50 6.58
CA GLY A 15 -16.31 -8.46 7.59
C GLY A 15 -14.94 -7.79 7.65
N PHE A 16 -14.10 -7.88 6.63
CA PHE A 16 -12.88 -7.08 6.59
C PHE A 16 -13.22 -5.58 6.62
N ASP A 17 -12.40 -4.81 7.33
CA ASP A 17 -12.66 -3.37 7.50
C ASP A 17 -12.29 -2.56 6.26
N TRP A 18 -11.30 -3.06 5.48
CA TRP A 18 -10.79 -2.43 4.28
C TRP A 18 -10.64 -3.43 3.15
N VAL A 19 -10.78 -2.93 1.91
CA VAL A 19 -10.31 -3.57 0.68
C VAL A 19 -9.33 -2.63 -0.01
N THR A 20 -8.26 -3.19 -0.60
CA THR A 20 -7.14 -2.38 -1.07
C THR A 20 -6.91 -2.57 -2.55
N VAL A 21 -6.81 -1.46 -3.29
CA VAL A 21 -6.42 -1.42 -4.71
C VAL A 21 -5.07 -0.73 -4.82
N ALA A 22 -4.10 -1.37 -5.49
CA ALA A 22 -2.77 -0.82 -5.74
C ALA A 22 -2.60 -0.47 -7.23
N GLU A 23 -1.69 0.47 -7.53
CA GLU A 23 -1.29 0.82 -8.88
C GLU A 23 0.08 0.24 -9.20
N HIS A 24 0.14 -0.57 -10.26
CA HIS A 24 1.39 -1.02 -10.86
C HIS A 24 1.26 -1.10 -12.37
N HIS A 25 2.35 -0.79 -13.06
CA HIS A 25 2.41 -0.77 -14.51
C HIS A 25 3.44 -1.77 -15.03
N PHE A 26 3.28 -2.18 -16.29
CA PHE A 26 4.26 -2.97 -17.05
C PHE A 26 4.63 -4.31 -16.43
N SER A 27 3.75 -4.86 -15.59
CA SER A 27 3.94 -6.15 -14.95
C SER A 27 2.72 -7.06 -15.11
N PRO A 28 2.89 -8.31 -15.54
CA PRO A 28 1.78 -9.27 -15.59
C PRO A 28 1.31 -9.70 -14.18
N ALA A 29 2.08 -9.39 -13.14
CA ALA A 29 1.73 -9.70 -11.76
C ALA A 29 0.72 -8.70 -11.17
N SER A 30 0.50 -7.56 -11.82
CA SER A 30 -0.49 -6.57 -11.38
C SER A 30 -1.30 -6.07 -12.57
N LEU A 31 -2.61 -6.26 -12.51
CA LEU A 31 -3.54 -5.92 -13.58
C LEU A 31 -4.32 -4.62 -13.30
N THR A 32 -3.79 -3.75 -12.46
CA THR A 32 -4.41 -2.49 -12.04
C THR A 32 -3.53 -1.27 -12.38
N PRO A 33 -3.33 -0.98 -13.69
CA PRO A 33 -2.58 0.21 -14.08
C PRO A 33 -3.37 1.51 -13.85
N ASN A 34 -4.68 1.41 -13.66
CA ASN A 34 -5.51 2.52 -13.22
C ASN A 34 -6.33 2.09 -11.99
N PRO A 35 -5.88 2.44 -10.78
CA PRO A 35 -6.54 2.04 -9.55
C PRO A 35 -7.93 2.69 -9.39
N MET A 36 -8.15 3.88 -9.95
CA MET A 36 -9.44 4.57 -9.89
C MET A 36 -10.55 3.81 -10.61
N VAL A 37 -10.26 3.26 -11.80
CA VAL A 37 -11.21 2.45 -12.58
C VAL A 37 -11.62 1.21 -11.80
N MET A 38 -10.64 0.51 -11.20
CA MET A 38 -10.92 -0.66 -10.36
C MET A 38 -11.70 -0.27 -9.10
N ALA A 39 -11.28 0.78 -8.41
CA ALA A 39 -11.92 1.22 -7.17
C ALA A 39 -13.36 1.70 -7.38
N ALA A 40 -13.67 2.32 -8.52
CA ALA A 40 -15.04 2.68 -8.87
C ALA A 40 -15.93 1.45 -9.04
N ALA A 41 -15.42 0.39 -9.69
CA ALA A 41 -16.13 -0.89 -9.81
C ALA A 41 -16.31 -1.59 -8.44
N VAL A 42 -15.30 -1.53 -7.58
CA VAL A 42 -15.35 -2.04 -6.20
C VAL A 42 -16.36 -1.26 -5.37
N ALA A 43 -16.41 0.07 -5.47
CA ALA A 43 -17.30 0.93 -4.71
C ALA A 43 -18.79 0.60 -4.92
N GLN A 44 -19.16 0.10 -6.10
CA GLN A 44 -20.52 -0.31 -6.40
C GLN A 44 -20.88 -1.70 -5.84
N ARG A 45 -19.91 -2.57 -5.59
CA ARG A 45 -20.11 -3.95 -5.14
C ARG A 45 -19.91 -4.12 -3.64
N VAL A 46 -18.87 -3.49 -3.09
CA VAL A 46 -18.53 -3.48 -1.65
C VAL A 46 -19.41 -2.48 -0.92
N LYS A 47 -19.99 -2.85 0.21
CA LYS A 47 -21.01 -2.05 0.89
C LYS A 47 -20.54 -1.44 2.21
N ARG A 48 -19.61 -2.09 2.93
CA ARG A 48 -19.20 -1.72 4.28
C ARG A 48 -17.74 -1.33 4.38
N ALA A 49 -16.87 -2.15 3.79
CA ALA A 49 -15.44 -1.94 3.88
C ALA A 49 -15.01 -0.60 3.26
N LYS A 50 -14.04 0.04 3.87
CA LYS A 50 -13.34 1.18 3.27
C LYS A 50 -12.60 0.73 2.03
N ILE A 51 -12.46 1.62 1.07
CA ILE A 51 -11.75 1.37 -0.20
C ILE A 51 -10.45 2.15 -0.16
N ALA A 52 -9.36 1.44 0.08
CA ALA A 52 -8.04 2.04 0.20
C ALA A 52 -7.28 1.95 -1.14
N LEU A 53 -6.88 3.08 -1.67
CA LEU A 53 -5.98 3.15 -2.83
C LEU A 53 -4.54 3.18 -2.33
N LEU A 54 -3.94 2.01 -2.10
CA LEU A 54 -2.57 1.86 -1.60
C LEU A 54 -1.69 1.15 -2.66
N GLY A 55 -1.10 1.88 -3.61
CA GLY A 55 -1.02 3.32 -3.70
C GLY A 55 -1.11 3.84 -5.10
N SER A 56 -1.67 5.02 -5.15
CA SER A 56 -1.61 5.81 -6.37
C SER A 56 -0.24 6.46 -6.55
N ASN A 57 0.31 6.36 -7.76
CA ASN A 57 1.65 6.86 -8.08
C ASN A 57 1.56 8.35 -8.46
N ILE A 58 1.58 9.21 -7.46
CA ILE A 58 1.29 10.65 -7.61
C ILE A 58 2.22 11.38 -8.59
N PRO A 59 3.56 11.19 -8.57
CA PRO A 59 4.45 11.98 -9.42
C PRO A 59 4.30 11.77 -10.93
N ILE A 60 3.68 10.68 -11.36
CA ILE A 60 3.47 10.39 -12.78
C ILE A 60 2.11 10.88 -13.29
N GLN A 61 1.32 11.53 -12.44
CA GLN A 61 -0.04 11.96 -12.71
C GLN A 61 -0.18 13.49 -12.60
N ASN A 62 -1.26 14.03 -13.19
CA ASN A 62 -1.66 15.41 -12.95
C ASN A 62 -2.35 15.52 -11.58
N PRO A 63 -1.83 16.32 -10.63
CA PRO A 63 -2.35 16.36 -9.27
C PRO A 63 -3.77 16.92 -9.17
N VAL A 64 -4.18 17.83 -10.06
CA VAL A 64 -5.57 18.32 -10.09
C VAL A 64 -6.51 17.19 -10.51
N ARG A 65 -6.13 16.41 -11.53
CA ARG A 65 -6.89 15.25 -11.96
C ARG A 65 -7.01 14.20 -10.85
N VAL A 66 -5.93 13.94 -10.15
CA VAL A 66 -5.94 13.04 -8.97
C VAL A 66 -6.90 13.54 -7.91
N ALA A 67 -6.87 14.85 -7.60
CA ALA A 67 -7.78 15.43 -6.61
C ALA A 67 -9.26 15.24 -6.99
N GLU A 68 -9.61 15.44 -8.28
CA GLU A 68 -10.96 15.20 -8.80
C GLU A 68 -11.37 13.74 -8.71
N GLU A 69 -10.50 12.82 -9.12
CA GLU A 69 -10.77 11.38 -9.13
C GLU A 69 -10.97 10.82 -7.73
N PHE A 70 -10.14 11.21 -6.78
CA PHE A 70 -10.32 10.85 -5.37
C PHE A 70 -11.64 11.41 -4.80
N ALA A 71 -11.95 12.67 -5.09
CA ALA A 71 -13.19 13.29 -4.62
C ALA A 71 -14.44 12.61 -5.22
N MET A 72 -14.39 12.26 -6.51
CA MET A 72 -15.45 11.48 -7.14
C MET A 72 -15.61 10.10 -6.50
N LEU A 73 -14.51 9.39 -6.26
CA LEU A 73 -14.54 8.07 -5.63
C LEU A 73 -15.04 8.14 -4.19
N ASP A 74 -14.67 9.19 -3.45
CA ASP A 74 -15.17 9.43 -2.09
C ASP A 74 -16.69 9.62 -2.09
N THR A 75 -17.20 10.42 -3.02
CA THR A 75 -18.65 10.62 -3.22
C THR A 75 -19.35 9.32 -3.63
N LEU A 76 -18.83 8.60 -4.64
CA LEU A 76 -19.40 7.35 -5.13
C LEU A 76 -19.41 6.24 -4.07
N SER A 77 -18.43 6.22 -3.19
CA SER A 77 -18.34 5.26 -2.09
C SER A 77 -19.12 5.68 -0.84
N GLY A 78 -19.67 6.89 -0.79
CA GLY A 78 -20.35 7.42 0.39
C GLY A 78 -19.38 7.66 1.57
N GLY A 79 -18.18 8.20 1.29
CA GLY A 79 -17.20 8.53 2.33
C GLY A 79 -16.38 7.33 2.82
N ARG A 80 -16.23 6.28 2.01
CA ARG A 80 -15.44 5.08 2.38
C ARG A 80 -14.03 5.09 1.78
N LEU A 81 -13.63 6.14 1.09
CA LEU A 81 -12.30 6.26 0.50
C LEU A 81 -11.21 6.42 1.57
N VAL A 82 -10.08 5.73 1.36
CA VAL A 82 -8.79 6.00 2.00
C VAL A 82 -7.79 6.32 0.90
N ALA A 83 -7.20 7.51 0.96
CA ALA A 83 -6.31 8.03 -0.07
C ALA A 83 -4.86 7.63 0.19
N GLY A 84 -4.40 6.56 -0.42
CA GLY A 84 -2.98 6.19 -0.37
C GLY A 84 -2.20 6.86 -1.50
N MET A 85 -1.26 7.69 -1.14
CA MET A 85 -0.41 8.44 -2.07
C MET A 85 1.01 7.93 -2.00
N LEU A 86 1.52 7.39 -3.10
CA LEU A 86 2.86 6.82 -3.18
C LEU A 86 3.70 7.52 -4.26
N ARG A 87 5.02 7.34 -4.15
CA ARG A 87 5.93 7.85 -5.17
C ARG A 87 6.00 6.97 -6.42
N GLY A 88 5.62 5.70 -6.33
CA GLY A 88 5.77 4.74 -7.42
C GLY A 88 7.12 4.03 -7.42
N THR A 89 7.47 3.41 -8.52
CA THR A 89 8.72 2.67 -8.73
C THR A 89 9.50 3.21 -9.93
N SER A 90 10.74 2.74 -10.10
CA SER A 90 11.62 3.14 -11.20
C SER A 90 11.02 2.91 -12.58
N ASN A 91 10.26 1.83 -12.75
CA ASN A 91 9.65 1.48 -14.03
C ASN A 91 8.67 2.53 -14.53
N GLU A 92 7.80 2.99 -13.63
CA GLU A 92 6.82 4.01 -13.97
C GLU A 92 7.51 5.30 -14.39
N TYR A 93 8.53 5.73 -13.65
CA TYR A 93 9.27 6.95 -13.97
C TYR A 93 9.92 6.92 -15.35
N VAL A 94 10.66 5.84 -15.65
CA VAL A 94 11.34 5.71 -16.94
C VAL A 94 10.34 5.68 -18.08
N THR A 95 9.24 4.93 -17.93
CA THR A 95 8.25 4.77 -19.01
C THR A 95 7.41 6.03 -19.23
N TYR A 96 7.01 6.70 -18.15
CA TYR A 96 6.26 7.96 -18.25
C TYR A 96 7.14 9.20 -18.45
N GLY A 97 8.44 9.03 -18.63
CA GLY A 97 9.36 10.13 -18.92
C GLY A 97 9.55 11.11 -17.76
N ILE A 98 9.33 10.68 -16.52
CA ILE A 98 9.53 11.50 -15.34
C ILE A 98 10.94 11.29 -14.80
N ASN A 99 11.67 12.37 -14.55
CA ASN A 99 12.99 12.28 -13.93
C ASN A 99 12.91 11.71 -12.51
N PRO A 100 13.48 10.53 -12.23
CA PRO A 100 13.44 9.93 -10.90
C PRO A 100 14.05 10.81 -9.79
N ALA A 101 15.03 11.66 -10.13
CA ALA A 101 15.66 12.59 -9.17
C ALA A 101 14.67 13.63 -8.62
N GLU A 102 13.65 14.00 -9.40
CA GLU A 102 12.64 15.00 -9.02
C GLU A 102 11.45 14.38 -8.29
N SER A 103 11.35 13.06 -8.25
CA SER A 103 10.16 12.33 -7.81
C SER A 103 9.70 12.69 -6.40
N ARG A 104 10.64 12.96 -5.48
CA ARG A 104 10.31 13.34 -4.10
C ARG A 104 9.68 14.73 -4.04
N GLU A 105 10.30 15.70 -4.66
CA GLU A 105 9.81 17.08 -4.64
C GLU A 105 8.48 17.21 -5.40
N ARG A 106 8.36 16.54 -6.56
CA ARG A 106 7.09 16.43 -7.29
C ARG A 106 5.98 15.81 -6.43
N PHE A 107 6.29 14.76 -5.69
CA PHE A 107 5.35 14.10 -4.79
C PHE A 107 4.87 15.04 -3.68
N MET A 108 5.80 15.72 -3.01
CA MET A 108 5.48 16.64 -1.91
C MET A 108 4.63 17.82 -2.39
N GLU A 109 5.01 18.42 -3.53
CA GLU A 109 4.26 19.52 -4.13
C GLU A 109 2.85 19.08 -4.57
N ALA A 110 2.74 17.93 -5.24
CA ALA A 110 1.47 17.37 -5.67
C ALA A 110 0.53 17.07 -4.49
N MET A 111 1.05 16.49 -3.39
CA MET A 111 0.25 16.24 -2.18
C MET A 111 -0.30 17.53 -1.58
N ALA A 112 0.52 18.56 -1.44
CA ALA A 112 0.10 19.84 -0.92
C ALA A 112 -1.00 20.47 -1.79
N LEU A 113 -0.86 20.37 -3.12
CA LEU A 113 -1.85 20.85 -4.08
C LEU A 113 -3.15 20.07 -3.96
N ILE A 114 -3.09 18.73 -3.91
CA ILE A 114 -4.27 17.85 -3.80
C ILE A 114 -5.05 18.18 -2.51
N VAL A 115 -4.37 18.25 -1.37
CA VAL A 115 -5.02 18.58 -0.08
C VAL A 115 -5.66 19.96 -0.16
N ARG A 116 -4.96 20.96 -0.72
CA ARG A 116 -5.55 22.30 -0.89
C ARG A 116 -6.75 22.27 -1.82
N ALA A 117 -6.71 21.52 -2.92
CA ALA A 117 -7.84 21.39 -3.83
C ALA A 117 -9.08 20.79 -3.15
N TRP A 118 -8.89 19.89 -2.17
CA TRP A 118 -10.01 19.34 -1.39
C TRP A 118 -10.56 20.28 -0.33
N THR A 119 -9.71 21.10 0.27
CA THR A 119 -10.05 21.90 1.47
C THR A 119 -10.32 23.37 1.18
N GLU A 120 -9.75 23.95 0.12
CA GLU A 120 -9.94 25.37 -0.21
C GLU A 120 -11.34 25.60 -0.83
N PRO A 121 -12.23 26.39 -0.20
CA PRO A 121 -13.59 26.58 -0.71
C PRO A 121 -13.67 27.47 -1.94
N GLN A 122 -12.70 28.35 -2.15
CA GLN A 122 -12.66 29.29 -3.25
C GLN A 122 -11.73 28.82 -4.37
N PRO A 123 -11.98 29.21 -5.64
CA PRO A 123 -11.01 29.00 -6.69
C PRO A 123 -9.66 29.65 -6.34
N PHE A 124 -8.57 28.95 -6.59
CA PHE A 124 -7.22 29.43 -6.28
C PHE A 124 -6.24 29.14 -7.42
N GLY A 125 -5.18 29.94 -7.50
CA GLY A 125 -4.03 29.64 -8.35
C GLY A 125 -2.97 28.85 -7.63
N TRP A 126 -2.15 28.14 -8.39
CA TRP A 126 -0.95 27.43 -7.91
C TRP A 126 0.24 27.81 -8.76
N LEU A 127 1.30 28.29 -8.13
CA LEU A 127 2.57 28.58 -8.75
C LEU A 127 3.66 27.83 -7.97
N GLY A 128 3.96 26.63 -8.39
CA GLY A 128 4.96 25.77 -7.79
C GLY A 128 6.17 25.58 -8.68
N ARG A 129 7.07 24.70 -8.27
CA ARG A 129 8.25 24.35 -9.07
C ARG A 129 7.93 23.38 -10.21
N TYR A 130 7.00 22.46 -9.99
CA TYR A 130 6.67 21.39 -10.93
C TYR A 130 5.27 21.49 -11.50
N TYR A 131 4.40 22.23 -10.83
CA TYR A 131 3.01 22.41 -11.26
C TYR A 131 2.64 23.89 -11.23
N GLU A 132 2.02 24.34 -12.32
CA GLU A 132 1.53 25.71 -12.45
C GLU A 132 0.11 25.69 -13.01
N TYR A 133 -0.83 26.32 -12.28
CA TYR A 133 -2.23 26.46 -12.65
C TYR A 133 -2.74 27.86 -12.33
N ARG A 134 -3.34 28.49 -13.32
CA ARG A 134 -3.92 29.85 -13.14
C ARG A 134 -5.12 29.82 -12.20
N THR A 135 -5.93 28.76 -12.28
CA THR A 135 -7.09 28.55 -11.42
C THR A 135 -7.38 27.07 -11.23
N ILE A 136 -7.72 26.69 -10.01
CA ILE A 136 -8.15 25.35 -9.62
C ILE A 136 -9.46 25.49 -8.85
N SER A 137 -10.47 24.71 -9.22
CA SER A 137 -11.71 24.54 -8.48
C SER A 137 -12.28 23.18 -8.85
N ILE A 138 -12.24 22.23 -7.94
CA ILE A 138 -12.66 20.84 -8.23
C ILE A 138 -14.11 20.59 -7.80
N TRP A 139 -14.81 19.77 -8.58
CA TRP A 139 -16.16 19.33 -8.30
C TRP A 139 -16.36 17.88 -8.80
N PRO A 140 -16.97 16.93 -8.00
CA PRO A 140 -17.45 17.18 -6.63
C PRO A 140 -16.30 17.45 -5.66
N ARG A 141 -16.62 17.86 -4.45
CA ARG A 141 -15.70 17.85 -3.32
C ARG A 141 -15.81 16.53 -2.58
N PRO A 142 -14.77 16.10 -1.85
CA PRO A 142 -14.89 14.95 -0.95
C PRO A 142 -16.05 15.15 0.05
N VAL A 143 -16.74 14.06 0.39
CA VAL A 143 -17.77 14.07 1.43
C VAL A 143 -17.16 13.94 2.83
N GLN A 144 -15.96 13.36 2.92
CA GLN A 144 -15.21 13.29 4.18
C GLN A 144 -14.57 14.65 4.53
N THR A 145 -14.64 15.05 5.78
CA THR A 145 -14.13 16.34 6.28
C THR A 145 -12.98 16.13 7.27
N PRO A 146 -11.84 16.84 7.15
CA PRO A 146 -11.58 17.91 6.15
C PRO A 146 -11.26 17.32 4.76
N HIS A 147 -10.89 16.08 4.65
CA HIS A 147 -10.62 15.30 3.43
C HIS A 147 -10.56 13.81 3.78
N PRO A 148 -10.55 12.89 2.78
CA PRO A 148 -10.32 11.47 3.03
C PRO A 148 -9.01 11.23 3.80
N PRO A 149 -8.94 10.21 4.70
CA PRO A 149 -7.69 9.85 5.36
C PRO A 149 -6.58 9.58 4.34
N ILE A 150 -5.39 10.15 4.59
CA ILE A 150 -4.23 10.01 3.71
C ILE A 150 -3.22 9.04 4.33
N PHE A 151 -2.74 8.10 3.52
CA PHE A 151 -1.62 7.23 3.85
C PHE A 151 -0.47 7.40 2.87
N MET A 152 0.75 7.38 3.35
CA MET A 152 1.95 7.35 2.52
C MET A 152 3.00 6.38 3.07
N SER A 153 3.97 6.00 2.24
CA SER A 153 5.08 5.16 2.71
C SER A 153 6.00 5.93 3.64
N ILE A 154 6.32 5.31 4.79
CA ILE A 154 7.30 5.81 5.76
C ILE A 154 8.59 4.98 5.79
N SER A 155 8.94 4.33 4.68
CA SER A 155 10.08 3.41 4.59
C SER A 155 11.45 4.10 4.57
N SER A 156 11.52 5.42 4.52
CA SER A 156 12.77 6.18 4.67
C SER A 156 12.61 7.25 5.76
N PRO A 157 13.70 7.64 6.44
CA PRO A 157 13.65 8.68 7.49
C PRO A 157 12.99 9.97 7.01
N GLU A 158 13.32 10.44 5.81
CA GLU A 158 12.78 11.69 5.28
C GLU A 158 11.28 11.58 4.96
N ALA A 159 10.81 10.39 4.53
CA ALA A 159 9.38 10.17 4.30
C ALA A 159 8.63 10.10 5.63
N ALA A 160 9.20 9.48 6.64
CA ALA A 160 8.65 9.42 8.00
C ALA A 160 8.56 10.82 8.63
N GLU A 161 9.61 11.63 8.51
CA GLU A 161 9.62 13.02 8.99
C GLU A 161 8.59 13.89 8.28
N PHE A 162 8.50 13.78 6.94
CA PHE A 162 7.49 14.50 6.17
C PHE A 162 6.07 14.10 6.57
N ALA A 163 5.78 12.79 6.65
CA ALA A 163 4.48 12.30 7.07
C ALA A 163 4.09 12.81 8.46
N ALA A 164 5.02 12.75 9.39
CA ALA A 164 4.82 13.22 10.76
C ALA A 164 4.57 14.74 10.85
N ALA A 165 5.34 15.54 10.10
CA ALA A 165 5.17 17.00 10.08
C ALA A 165 3.79 17.42 9.54
N HIS A 166 3.20 16.62 8.65
CA HIS A 166 1.89 16.90 8.02
C HIS A 166 0.73 16.07 8.62
N ARG A 167 0.96 15.33 9.70
CA ARG A 167 0.00 14.43 10.36
C ARG A 167 -0.61 13.39 9.41
N ILE A 168 0.17 12.93 8.44
CA ILE A 168 -0.22 11.90 7.46
C ILE A 168 0.06 10.53 8.03
N SER A 169 -0.87 9.58 7.85
CA SER A 169 -0.74 8.21 8.30
C SER A 169 0.35 7.45 7.55
N GLY A 170 1.07 6.59 8.26
CA GLY A 170 2.24 5.87 7.76
C GLY A 170 1.92 4.44 7.33
N GLY A 171 2.41 4.03 6.15
CA GLY A 171 2.35 2.66 5.67
C GLY A 171 3.72 2.06 5.41
N LEU A 172 3.87 0.78 5.70
CA LEU A 172 5.06 -0.01 5.45
C LEU A 172 4.70 -1.25 4.63
N ALA A 173 5.50 -1.56 3.63
CA ALA A 173 5.31 -2.73 2.79
C ALA A 173 6.67 -3.31 2.36
N VAL A 174 6.71 -4.62 2.09
CA VAL A 174 7.89 -5.31 1.55
C VAL A 174 9.16 -4.99 2.36
N THR A 175 9.11 -5.21 3.66
CA THR A 175 10.21 -4.95 4.58
C THR A 175 10.31 -6.05 5.64
N THR A 176 11.41 -6.09 6.39
CA THR A 176 11.56 -6.96 7.56
C THR A 176 11.05 -6.28 8.82
N LEU A 177 10.74 -7.09 9.85
CA LEU A 177 10.22 -6.61 11.12
C LEU A 177 11.15 -5.56 11.79
N ASP A 178 12.45 -5.83 11.79
CA ASP A 178 13.44 -4.90 12.42
C ASP A 178 13.47 -3.54 11.74
N ARG A 179 13.35 -3.52 10.41
CA ARG A 179 13.28 -2.26 9.67
C ARG A 179 11.95 -1.55 9.86
N ALA A 180 10.87 -2.32 9.92
CA ALA A 180 9.57 -1.76 10.24
C ALA A 180 9.59 -1.08 11.61
N ARG A 181 10.19 -1.72 12.61
CA ARG A 181 10.39 -1.09 13.95
C ARG A 181 11.14 0.22 13.85
N GLU A 182 12.25 0.23 13.11
CA GLU A 182 13.05 1.45 12.95
C GLU A 182 12.26 2.55 12.24
N SER A 183 11.55 2.23 11.15
CA SER A 183 10.72 3.21 10.44
C SER A 183 9.59 3.77 11.32
N VAL A 184 8.92 2.90 12.09
CA VAL A 184 7.87 3.32 13.04
C VAL A 184 8.45 4.18 14.15
N ARG A 185 9.65 3.82 14.69
CA ARG A 185 10.34 4.63 15.69
C ARG A 185 10.62 6.04 15.18
N VAL A 186 11.24 6.16 14.00
CA VAL A 186 11.54 7.47 13.38
C VAL A 186 10.27 8.29 13.17
N TYR A 187 9.20 7.66 12.69
CA TYR A 187 7.92 8.34 12.47
C TYR A 187 7.31 8.85 13.77
N ARG A 188 7.27 8.03 14.83
CA ARG A 188 6.74 8.43 16.15
C ARG A 188 7.57 9.53 16.80
N GLU A 189 8.90 9.43 16.76
CA GLU A 189 9.78 10.49 17.27
C GLU A 189 9.59 11.80 16.51
N ALA A 190 9.45 11.75 15.19
CA ALA A 190 9.14 12.93 14.38
C ALA A 190 7.75 13.51 14.71
N ALA A 191 6.74 12.68 14.92
CA ALA A 191 5.41 13.12 15.34
C ALA A 191 5.44 13.81 16.71
N SER A 192 6.14 13.22 17.68
CA SER A 192 6.34 13.79 19.02
C SER A 192 7.03 15.16 18.97
N ARG A 193 8.10 15.30 18.15
CA ARG A 193 8.73 16.61 17.91
C ARG A 193 7.77 17.65 17.30
N ASN A 194 6.75 17.21 16.56
CA ASN A 194 5.68 18.04 15.99
C ASN A 194 4.44 18.18 16.91
N GLY A 195 4.55 17.76 18.18
CA GLY A 195 3.53 17.95 19.21
C GLY A 195 2.28 17.05 19.06
N TRP A 196 2.42 15.82 18.53
CA TRP A 196 1.35 14.86 18.46
C TRP A 196 1.85 13.42 18.50
N GLU A 197 0.96 12.47 18.75
CA GLU A 197 1.27 11.04 18.78
C GLU A 197 0.34 10.32 17.80
N PRO A 198 0.89 9.47 16.88
CA PRO A 198 0.06 8.71 15.96
C PRO A 198 -0.69 7.60 16.69
N ALA A 199 -2.00 7.54 16.48
CA ALA A 199 -2.83 6.44 16.93
C ALA A 199 -2.48 5.14 16.16
N PRO A 200 -2.75 3.97 16.73
CA PRO A 200 -2.45 2.69 16.07
C PRO A 200 -3.05 2.57 14.66
N ASP A 201 -4.23 3.07 14.42
CA ASP A 201 -4.94 3.08 13.13
C ASP A 201 -4.37 4.08 12.10
N GLN A 202 -3.38 4.88 12.50
CA GLN A 202 -2.57 5.70 11.60
C GLN A 202 -1.29 4.99 11.14
N LEU A 203 -1.09 3.74 11.56
CA LEU A 203 0.05 2.92 11.17
C LEU A 203 -0.44 1.63 10.51
N LEU A 204 0.03 1.40 9.29
CA LEU A 204 -0.32 0.24 8.46
C LEU A 204 0.92 -0.59 8.14
N TYR A 205 0.80 -1.91 8.27
CA TYR A 205 1.79 -2.87 7.79
C TYR A 205 1.20 -3.81 6.76
N ARG A 206 1.74 -3.79 5.53
CA ARG A 206 1.34 -4.69 4.45
C ARG A 206 2.19 -5.95 4.45
N ILE A 207 1.53 -7.12 4.43
CA ILE A 207 2.19 -8.42 4.47
C ILE A 207 1.49 -9.44 3.57
N ALA A 208 2.27 -10.33 2.96
CA ALA A 208 1.73 -11.50 2.27
C ALA A 208 1.16 -12.50 3.28
N VAL A 209 0.05 -13.16 2.93
CA VAL A 209 -0.58 -14.16 3.81
C VAL A 209 -1.09 -15.35 3.01
N HIS A 210 -0.93 -16.53 3.58
CA HIS A 210 -1.64 -17.74 3.16
C HIS A 210 -2.05 -18.57 4.37
N VAL A 211 -3.36 -18.80 4.50
CA VAL A 211 -3.96 -19.63 5.55
C VAL A 211 -4.45 -20.92 4.93
N ALA A 212 -4.13 -22.04 5.56
CA ALA A 212 -4.62 -23.36 5.17
C ALA A 212 -5.11 -24.14 6.40
N ASP A 213 -5.73 -25.29 6.19
CA ASP A 213 -6.31 -26.09 7.29
C ASP A 213 -5.24 -26.61 8.29
N SER A 214 -3.96 -26.61 7.89
CA SER A 214 -2.82 -26.92 8.77
C SER A 214 -1.54 -26.23 8.31
N ASP A 215 -0.57 -26.07 9.22
CA ASP A 215 0.76 -25.51 8.91
C ASP A 215 1.48 -26.32 7.83
N ALA A 216 1.36 -27.65 7.87
CA ALA A 216 1.96 -28.52 6.87
C ALA A 216 1.31 -28.30 5.48
N GLN A 217 0.01 -28.12 5.41
CA GLN A 217 -0.67 -27.80 4.16
C GLN A 217 -0.26 -26.43 3.63
N ALA A 218 -0.21 -25.42 4.47
CA ALA A 218 0.21 -24.06 4.09
C ALA A 218 1.63 -24.07 3.47
N LYS A 219 2.58 -24.78 4.10
CA LYS A 219 3.94 -24.94 3.57
C LYS A 219 3.95 -25.65 2.21
N ARG A 220 3.18 -26.74 2.04
CA ARG A 220 3.07 -27.43 0.73
C ARG A 220 2.46 -26.54 -0.35
N ASP A 221 1.44 -25.76 -0.02
CA ASP A 221 0.81 -24.84 -0.96
C ASP A 221 1.76 -23.72 -1.39
N TRP A 222 2.61 -23.26 -0.48
CA TRP A 222 3.57 -22.18 -0.75
C TRP A 222 4.83 -22.65 -1.52
N ALA A 223 5.22 -23.91 -1.40
CA ALA A 223 6.44 -24.44 -1.99
C ALA A 223 6.63 -24.15 -3.50
N PRO A 224 5.60 -24.26 -4.36
CA PRO A 224 5.73 -23.88 -5.77
C PRO A 224 6.07 -22.41 -6.00
N LEU A 225 5.64 -21.51 -5.14
CA LEU A 225 5.93 -20.09 -5.25
C LEU A 225 7.40 -19.78 -4.91
N VAL A 226 7.99 -20.48 -3.93
CA VAL A 226 9.41 -20.39 -3.60
C VAL A 226 10.27 -20.89 -4.78
N SER A 227 9.93 -22.05 -5.31
CA SER A 227 10.66 -22.67 -6.44
C SER A 227 10.59 -21.80 -7.71
N ALA A 228 9.46 -21.16 -7.96
CA ALA A 228 9.27 -20.25 -9.09
C ALA A 228 10.06 -18.95 -8.97
N HIS A 229 10.40 -18.50 -7.74
CA HIS A 229 11.25 -17.33 -7.54
C HIS A 229 12.74 -17.60 -7.83
N GLY A 230 13.18 -18.86 -7.69
CA GLY A 230 14.55 -19.29 -8.02
C GLY A 230 14.80 -19.43 -9.54
N HIS A 231 13.75 -19.56 -10.34
CA HIS A 231 13.81 -19.59 -11.80
C HIS A 231 13.09 -18.36 -12.35
N ALA A 232 13.60 -17.72 -13.37
CA ALA A 232 13.20 -16.41 -13.92
C ALA A 232 11.70 -16.20 -14.26
N GLY A 233 10.80 -17.08 -13.83
CA GLY A 233 9.36 -17.05 -14.00
C GLY A 233 8.54 -16.90 -12.73
N GLY A 234 9.14 -16.80 -11.55
CA GLY A 234 8.40 -16.54 -10.30
C GLY A 234 7.68 -15.22 -10.35
N LEU A 235 6.58 -15.12 -9.57
CA LEU A 235 5.88 -13.87 -9.32
C LEU A 235 6.90 -12.80 -8.89
N ARG A 236 7.61 -12.23 -9.83
CA ARG A 236 8.28 -10.97 -9.61
C ARG A 236 7.15 -9.98 -9.40
N LEU A 237 6.77 -9.78 -8.15
CA LEU A 237 6.08 -8.56 -7.72
C LEU A 237 6.93 -7.33 -8.06
N SER A 238 8.17 -7.58 -8.41
CA SER A 238 9.06 -6.60 -8.97
C SER A 238 8.63 -6.34 -10.41
N THR A 239 7.99 -5.23 -10.59
CA THR A 239 8.02 -4.46 -11.81
C THR A 239 9.46 -4.09 -12.20
N ALA A 240 10.47 -4.67 -11.59
CA ALA A 240 11.86 -4.31 -11.75
C ALA A 240 12.34 -4.68 -13.14
N ASN A 241 12.34 -3.71 -14.00
CA ASN A 241 13.23 -3.67 -15.13
C ASN A 241 14.63 -3.27 -14.58
N PRO A 242 15.66 -4.15 -14.63
CA PRO A 242 16.98 -3.83 -14.10
C PRO A 242 17.59 -2.55 -14.67
N ALA A 243 17.32 -2.24 -15.94
CA ALA A 243 17.78 -1.01 -16.55
C ALA A 243 17.09 0.24 -15.96
N ALA A 244 15.78 0.14 -15.66
CA ALA A 244 15.07 1.23 -15.00
C ALA A 244 15.53 1.43 -13.54
N ASP A 245 15.81 0.35 -12.84
CA ASP A 245 16.37 0.42 -11.47
C ASP A 245 17.78 1.03 -11.47
N GLU A 246 18.61 0.73 -12.46
CA GLU A 246 19.93 1.35 -12.62
C GLU A 246 19.82 2.85 -12.88
N VAL A 247 18.95 3.28 -13.79
CA VAL A 247 18.70 4.71 -14.08
C VAL A 247 18.20 5.42 -12.82
N ALA A 248 17.24 4.84 -12.12
CA ALA A 248 16.68 5.42 -10.89
C ALA A 248 17.71 5.49 -9.75
N THR A 249 18.59 4.48 -9.64
CA THR A 249 19.66 4.47 -8.62
C THR A 249 20.72 5.54 -8.93
N ARG A 250 21.12 5.71 -10.20
CA ARG A 250 22.03 6.77 -10.62
C ARG A 250 21.44 8.17 -10.39
N ALA A 251 20.14 8.32 -10.57
CA ALA A 251 19.40 9.54 -10.28
C ALA A 251 19.15 9.79 -8.77
N GLY A 252 19.61 8.89 -7.88
CA GLY A 252 19.42 9.04 -6.43
C GLY A 252 18.03 8.70 -5.92
N TYR A 253 17.18 8.06 -6.72
CA TYR A 253 15.84 7.61 -6.29
C TYR A 253 15.91 6.54 -5.18
N TYR A 254 16.79 5.55 -5.37
CA TYR A 254 17.14 4.58 -4.34
C TYR A 254 18.52 4.94 -3.78
N GLY A 255 18.67 5.00 -2.45
CA GLY A 255 19.98 4.93 -1.83
C GLY A 255 20.66 3.61 -2.22
N ARG A 256 22.01 3.61 -2.36
CA ARG A 256 22.77 2.42 -2.79
C ARG A 256 22.47 1.18 -1.94
N ASP A 257 22.30 1.37 -0.64
CA ASP A 257 21.95 0.28 0.28
C ASP A 257 20.50 -0.19 0.12
N THR A 258 19.57 0.73 -0.17
CA THR A 258 18.17 0.40 -0.43
C THR A 258 18.02 -0.43 -1.70
N ALA A 259 18.74 -0.09 -2.78
CA ALA A 259 18.72 -0.84 -4.04
C ALA A 259 19.24 -2.28 -3.85
N ARG A 260 20.40 -2.45 -3.19
CA ARG A 260 20.97 -3.78 -2.88
C ARG A 260 20.04 -4.63 -2.03
N GLN A 261 19.33 -4.03 -1.14
CA GLN A 261 18.48 -4.66 -0.17
C GLN A 261 17.12 -5.01 -0.77
N ARG A 262 16.50 -4.16 -1.61
CA ARG A 262 15.34 -4.52 -2.40
C ARG A 262 15.66 -5.76 -3.24
N SER A 263 16.84 -5.79 -3.88
CA SER A 263 17.31 -6.97 -4.61
C SER A 263 17.35 -8.22 -3.74
N ARG A 264 17.84 -8.14 -2.49
CA ARG A 264 17.86 -9.29 -1.56
C ARG A 264 16.46 -9.71 -1.11
N LEU A 265 15.59 -8.76 -0.76
CA LEU A 265 14.19 -9.04 -0.39
C LEU A 265 13.41 -9.71 -1.53
N HIS A 266 13.74 -9.36 -2.79
CA HIS A 266 13.13 -9.95 -3.97
C HIS A 266 13.83 -11.25 -4.45
N ALA A 267 15.06 -11.50 -4.04
CA ALA A 267 15.83 -12.67 -4.44
C ALA A 267 15.38 -14.00 -3.79
N GLY A 268 14.42 -13.94 -2.84
CA GLY A 268 13.88 -15.10 -2.14
C GLY A 268 14.83 -15.57 -1.03
N GLY A 269 14.47 -15.31 0.23
CA GLY A 269 15.04 -15.98 1.39
C GLY A 269 14.42 -17.37 1.61
N ASP A 270 14.97 -18.12 2.56
CA ASP A 270 14.32 -19.33 3.08
C ASP A 270 12.90 -19.00 3.58
N LEU A 271 11.99 -19.96 3.44
CA LEU A 271 10.59 -19.79 3.83
C LEU A 271 10.45 -19.47 5.31
N ASP A 272 11.21 -20.18 6.15
CA ASP A 272 11.16 -20.00 7.59
C ASP A 272 11.76 -18.63 8.00
N GLU A 273 12.83 -18.16 7.33
CA GLU A 273 13.37 -16.81 7.50
C GLU A 273 12.33 -15.73 7.17
N ARG A 274 11.57 -15.88 6.09
CA ARG A 274 10.53 -14.93 5.70
C ARG A 274 9.39 -14.85 6.71
N ILE A 275 9.04 -15.99 7.32
CA ILE A 275 8.05 -16.04 8.39
C ILE A 275 8.60 -15.36 9.66
N GLU A 276 9.84 -15.70 10.03
CA GLU A 276 10.48 -15.15 11.23
C GLU A 276 10.67 -13.65 11.15
N THR A 277 11.09 -13.14 10.00
CA THR A 277 11.31 -11.71 9.74
C THR A 277 10.03 -10.94 9.38
N ALA A 278 8.85 -11.59 9.51
CA ALA A 278 7.54 -11.02 9.25
C ALA A 278 7.37 -10.43 7.83
N GLN A 279 7.89 -11.12 6.84
CA GLN A 279 7.64 -10.86 5.42
C GLN A 279 6.48 -11.72 4.87
N LEU A 280 6.07 -12.73 5.63
CA LEU A 280 5.01 -13.67 5.27
C LEU A 280 4.30 -14.19 6.52
N LEU A 281 2.96 -14.18 6.49
CA LEU A 281 2.13 -14.94 7.41
C LEU A 281 1.74 -16.25 6.74
N LEU A 282 2.09 -17.37 7.35
CA LEU A 282 1.87 -18.69 6.75
C LEU A 282 1.51 -19.71 7.82
N GLY A 283 0.43 -20.44 7.63
CA GLY A 283 0.07 -21.53 8.53
C GLY A 283 -1.42 -21.79 8.65
N SER A 284 -1.78 -22.52 9.71
CA SER A 284 -3.14 -22.70 10.17
C SER A 284 -3.71 -21.38 10.74
N PRO A 285 -5.04 -21.27 10.94
CA PRO A 285 -5.64 -20.11 11.57
C PRO A 285 -4.98 -19.73 12.91
N ASP A 286 -4.67 -20.71 13.77
CA ASP A 286 -4.01 -20.47 15.06
C ASP A 286 -2.59 -19.91 14.89
N THR A 287 -1.84 -20.43 13.95
CA THR A 287 -0.48 -19.98 13.68
C THR A 287 -0.49 -18.57 13.10
N VAL A 288 -1.36 -18.29 12.14
CA VAL A 288 -1.49 -16.94 11.54
C VAL A 288 -1.97 -15.93 12.58
N LEU A 289 -2.90 -16.27 13.45
CA LEU A 289 -3.34 -15.39 14.54
C LEU A 289 -2.16 -15.00 15.45
N ARG A 290 -1.32 -15.96 15.87
CA ARG A 290 -0.10 -15.66 16.66
C ARG A 290 0.84 -14.72 15.93
N GLN A 291 1.07 -14.96 14.62
CA GLN A 291 1.95 -14.13 13.79
C GLN A 291 1.41 -12.69 13.65
N VAL A 292 0.11 -12.51 13.42
CA VAL A 292 -0.50 -11.17 13.37
C VAL A 292 -0.40 -10.46 14.72
N ASN A 293 -0.67 -11.15 15.81
CA ASN A 293 -0.58 -10.55 17.15
C ASN A 293 0.85 -10.12 17.48
N ARG A 294 1.85 -10.91 17.08
CA ARG A 294 3.25 -10.52 17.16
C ARG A 294 3.51 -9.21 16.41
N LEU A 295 3.06 -9.09 15.16
CA LEU A 295 3.21 -7.83 14.39
C LEU A 295 2.61 -6.63 15.11
N ARG A 296 1.37 -6.78 15.58
CA ARG A 296 0.66 -5.70 16.29
C ARG A 296 1.38 -5.29 17.56
N SER A 297 1.84 -6.25 18.37
CA SER A 297 2.53 -5.96 19.63
C SER A 297 3.91 -5.36 19.42
N GLU A 298 4.66 -5.81 18.41
CA GLU A 298 6.03 -5.35 18.17
C GLU A 298 6.12 -4.03 17.43
N LEU A 299 5.16 -3.73 16.55
CA LEU A 299 5.13 -2.50 15.74
C LEU A 299 4.15 -1.44 16.27
N GLY A 300 3.16 -1.85 17.07
CA GLY A 300 2.08 -0.96 17.50
C GLY A 300 1.23 -0.47 16.33
N VAL A 301 1.11 -1.28 15.26
CA VAL A 301 0.25 -0.99 14.11
C VAL A 301 -1.18 -1.42 14.39
N GLY A 302 -2.15 -0.56 14.07
CA GLY A 302 -3.57 -0.90 14.16
C GLY A 302 -4.12 -1.51 12.88
N ILE A 303 -3.43 -1.34 11.76
CA ILE A 303 -3.89 -1.85 10.47
C ILE A 303 -2.87 -2.84 9.91
N VAL A 304 -3.33 -4.06 9.64
CA VAL A 304 -2.56 -5.08 8.91
C VAL A 304 -3.23 -5.29 7.55
N GLU A 305 -2.56 -4.85 6.49
CA GLU A 305 -3.01 -5.06 5.12
C GLU A 305 -2.51 -6.43 4.63
N LEU A 306 -3.43 -7.29 4.25
CA LEU A 306 -3.18 -8.69 3.92
C LEU A 306 -3.22 -8.90 2.40
N ALA A 307 -2.08 -9.27 1.82
CA ALA A 307 -2.03 -9.71 0.44
C ALA A 307 -2.18 -11.24 0.40
N PHE A 308 -3.38 -11.72 0.10
CA PHE A 308 -3.67 -13.16 -0.02
C PHE A 308 -3.00 -13.71 -1.28
N ILE A 309 -2.00 -14.58 -1.10
CA ILE A 309 -1.21 -15.15 -2.20
C ILE A 309 -1.20 -16.68 -2.06
N ALA A 310 -1.58 -17.37 -3.13
CA ALA A 310 -1.50 -18.82 -3.24
C ALA A 310 -1.45 -19.27 -4.71
N PRO A 311 -1.00 -20.49 -5.02
CA PRO A 311 -1.08 -21.04 -6.36
C PRO A 311 -2.54 -21.34 -6.74
N GLY A 312 -3.12 -20.51 -7.59
CA GLY A 312 -4.49 -20.66 -8.08
C GLY A 312 -5.56 -19.94 -7.26
N ALA A 313 -6.59 -19.49 -7.96
CA ALA A 313 -7.65 -18.64 -7.40
C ALA A 313 -8.46 -19.32 -6.28
N GLU A 314 -8.65 -20.64 -6.34
CA GLU A 314 -9.39 -21.40 -5.33
C GLU A 314 -8.67 -21.41 -3.97
N LYS A 315 -7.36 -21.60 -3.96
CA LYS A 315 -6.55 -21.55 -2.72
C LYS A 315 -6.52 -20.14 -2.14
N VAL A 316 -6.46 -19.10 -2.98
CA VAL A 316 -6.57 -17.70 -2.51
C VAL A 316 -7.94 -17.49 -1.86
N ARG A 317 -9.01 -17.94 -2.49
CA ARG A 317 -10.36 -17.86 -1.93
C ARG A 317 -10.48 -18.61 -0.60
N ARG A 318 -10.02 -19.86 -0.53
CA ARG A 318 -10.04 -20.67 0.70
C ARG A 318 -9.25 -19.99 1.82
N SER A 319 -8.07 -19.44 1.51
CA SER A 319 -7.25 -18.71 2.49
C SER A 319 -7.96 -17.46 3.01
N LEU A 320 -8.66 -16.73 2.15
CA LEU A 320 -9.47 -15.56 2.53
C LEU A 320 -10.65 -15.97 3.44
N GLU A 321 -11.34 -17.05 3.09
CA GLU A 321 -12.44 -17.61 3.90
C GLU A 321 -11.96 -18.05 5.30
N LEU A 322 -10.89 -18.83 5.39
CA LEU A 322 -10.32 -19.26 6.67
C LEU A 322 -9.88 -18.07 7.53
N PHE A 323 -9.22 -17.09 6.93
CA PHE A 323 -8.85 -15.88 7.69
C PHE A 323 -10.09 -15.13 8.20
N GLY A 324 -11.06 -14.91 7.33
CA GLY A 324 -12.28 -14.17 7.67
C GLY A 324 -13.15 -14.84 8.72
N THR A 325 -13.24 -16.17 8.70
CA THR A 325 -14.12 -16.92 9.63
C THR A 325 -13.42 -17.33 10.93
N GLU A 326 -12.11 -17.61 10.90
CA GLU A 326 -11.42 -18.19 12.05
C GLU A 326 -10.36 -17.28 12.68
N VAL A 327 -9.75 -16.37 11.91
CA VAL A 327 -8.71 -15.47 12.43
C VAL A 327 -9.27 -14.10 12.78
N LEU A 328 -9.99 -13.46 11.86
CA LEU A 328 -10.48 -12.09 12.00
C LEU A 328 -11.38 -11.87 13.25
N PRO A 329 -12.36 -12.74 13.56
CA PRO A 329 -13.18 -12.58 14.78
C PRO A 329 -12.34 -12.62 16.06
N ARG A 330 -11.33 -13.49 16.10
CA ARG A 330 -10.45 -13.66 17.25
C ARG A 330 -9.47 -12.49 17.41
N MET A 331 -9.02 -11.89 16.30
CA MET A 331 -8.22 -10.66 16.32
C MET A 331 -8.96 -9.47 16.91
N ARG A 332 -10.28 -9.43 16.73
CA ARG A 332 -11.14 -8.35 17.24
C ARG A 332 -11.51 -8.50 18.71
N ALA A 333 -11.40 -9.70 19.23
CA ALA A 333 -11.67 -10.01 20.64
C ALA A 333 -10.49 -9.70 21.58
N LEU A 334 -9.33 -9.36 21.01
CA LEU A 334 -8.10 -8.97 21.68
C LEU A 334 -7.92 -7.46 21.69
#